data_08242ea60f49e7b6ad1b28bb6baaa94d
#
_entry.id   08242ea60f49e7b6ad1b28bb6baaa94d
#
_cell.length_a   1.000
_cell.length_b   1.000
_cell.length_c   1.000
_cell.angle_alpha   90.00
_cell.angle_beta   90.00
_cell.angle_gamma   90.00
#
_symmetry.space_group_name_H-M   'P 1'
#
loop_
_entity.id
_entity.type
_entity.pdbx_description
1 polymer ?
#
loop_
_entity_poly.entity_id
_entity_poly.type
_entity_poly.pdbx_seq_one_letter_code
_entity_poly.pdbx_strand_id
1 'polypeptide(L)'
;IYSMGTSLKFKSIIFDYGVEINPYLEPTHRFSLVLQFSPAVVSITKSTISHNPIFRSLHRYYESEPFATVGLKNISDSDLPVNVSLFLPTMMDNPHSETITLPPKSDDEYKLGVSFASDVLTSKKSTFDNLIQPEIQVTYKQSGEEKIAQKKLESSYVLGKGKLTWSNPDMIACYVTPADAVVDKFARNNIQFYTPVLNDYFGRTNIGRAIILYDALGTHGLVYNIDLETPFLDIADDKSAFDTVKYPGDMLRDKIGDCDDLTALYGSLLANLGIETMFLDVFKPGAGHIFLMFDSGVKPDDVERYFLDQSEVVVLNDKVWVPIEATLVGKPFFSAWKQGALKYNEMKEENYVNEISVKEASAKYLAGSHITPDLPFDDIEGINDLLKEDIKQYGMWLEQIVYKSVGNKLNTAEDHYDAGVKYMEFGRFKEAIQMLETAVNLKADFPDAINTLGVCYTKKESYVKSIEYYEKAIDLVGGEHAG
;
A
#
# COMPACT_ATOMS: atom_id res chain seq x y z
N ILE A 1 85.41 -27.59 -4.21
CA ILE A 1 84.16 -27.43 -3.42
C ILE A 1 83.01 -27.49 -4.40
N TYR A 2 82.04 -28.39 -4.14
CA TYR A 2 80.79 -28.50 -4.92
C TYR A 2 79.65 -28.16 -4.00
N SER A 3 78.71 -27.35 -4.46
CA SER A 3 77.48 -27.07 -3.73
C SER A 3 76.26 -27.50 -4.55
N MET A 4 75.29 -28.10 -3.91
CA MET A 4 74.02 -28.52 -4.45
C MET A 4 72.90 -28.10 -3.49
N GLY A 5 71.80 -27.60 -4.02
CA GLY A 5 70.67 -27.17 -3.21
C GLY A 5 69.33 -27.46 -3.88
N THR A 6 68.28 -27.61 -3.10
CA THR A 6 66.91 -27.69 -3.54
C THR A 6 66.03 -26.79 -2.68
N SER A 7 64.99 -26.26 -3.29
CA SER A 7 64.01 -25.43 -2.60
C SER A 7 62.60 -26.00 -2.79
N LEU A 8 61.88 -26.15 -1.71
CA LEU A 8 60.47 -26.52 -1.73
C LEU A 8 59.65 -25.32 -1.25
N LYS A 9 58.75 -24.85 -2.13
CA LYS A 9 57.81 -23.77 -1.79
C LYS A 9 56.40 -24.31 -1.64
N PHE A 10 55.84 -24.12 -0.47
CA PHE A 10 54.47 -24.49 -0.15
C PHE A 10 53.75 -23.28 0.46
N LYS A 11 52.89 -22.62 -0.33
CA LYS A 11 52.19 -21.39 0.04
C LYS A 11 53.18 -20.33 0.57
N SER A 12 53.07 -19.94 1.80
CA SER A 12 53.91 -18.93 2.49
C SER A 12 55.19 -19.49 3.14
N ILE A 13 55.51 -20.73 2.90
CA ILE A 13 56.65 -21.41 3.48
C ILE A 13 57.60 -21.82 2.38
N ILE A 14 58.84 -21.40 2.48
CA ILE A 14 59.93 -21.86 1.62
C ILE A 14 60.91 -22.59 2.50
N PHE A 15 61.19 -23.82 2.15
CA PHE A 15 62.15 -24.67 2.81
C PHE A 15 63.30 -24.91 1.85
N ASP A 16 64.50 -24.36 2.14
CA ASP A 16 65.70 -24.55 1.37
C ASP A 16 66.65 -25.50 2.06
N TYR A 17 67.19 -26.41 1.28
CA TYR A 17 68.24 -27.31 1.71
C TYR A 17 69.42 -27.21 0.78
N GLY A 18 70.60 -27.01 1.33
CA GLY A 18 71.87 -26.99 0.59
C GLY A 18 72.89 -27.89 1.25
N VAL A 19 73.69 -28.53 0.42
CA VAL A 19 74.86 -29.28 0.85
C VAL A 19 76.08 -28.74 0.15
N GLU A 20 77.11 -28.51 0.95
CA GLU A 20 78.45 -28.13 0.44
C GLU A 20 79.41 -29.28 0.73
N ILE A 21 80.02 -29.81 -0.32
CA ILE A 21 80.99 -30.94 -0.25
C ILE A 21 82.39 -30.40 -0.51
N ASN A 22 83.22 -30.50 0.46
CA ASN A 22 84.63 -30.24 0.38
C ASN A 22 85.42 -31.58 0.46
N PRO A 23 86.36 -31.87 -0.49
CA PRO A 23 87.09 -33.13 -0.51
C PRO A 23 87.93 -33.40 0.73
N TYR A 24 88.18 -32.36 1.54
CA TYR A 24 89.05 -32.42 2.72
C TYR A 24 88.29 -32.24 4.04
N LEU A 25 87.01 -32.02 4.01
CA LEU A 25 86.17 -31.81 5.21
C LEU A 25 84.85 -32.55 5.08
N GLU A 26 84.18 -32.84 6.20
CA GLU A 26 82.84 -33.40 6.14
C GLU A 26 81.84 -32.49 5.45
N PRO A 27 80.80 -33.05 4.75
CA PRO A 27 79.78 -32.25 4.08
C PRO A 27 79.08 -31.33 5.06
N THR A 28 78.91 -30.11 4.65
CA THR A 28 78.16 -29.10 5.42
C THR A 28 76.75 -28.98 4.88
N HIS A 29 75.79 -29.26 5.77
CA HIS A 29 74.35 -29.13 5.43
C HIS A 29 73.79 -27.79 5.92
N ARG A 30 73.07 -27.10 5.07
CA ARG A 30 72.39 -25.83 5.39
C ARG A 30 70.92 -25.99 5.17
N PHE A 31 70.13 -25.59 6.17
CA PHE A 31 68.68 -25.54 6.10
C PHE A 31 68.23 -24.08 6.31
N SER A 32 67.31 -23.62 5.50
CA SER A 32 66.62 -22.37 5.78
C SER A 32 65.10 -22.56 5.68
N LEU A 33 64.43 -21.89 6.55
CA LEU A 33 62.96 -21.78 6.55
C LEU A 33 62.62 -20.30 6.40
N VAL A 34 62.00 -19.95 5.26
CA VAL A 34 61.54 -18.60 5.00
C VAL A 34 60.02 -18.56 5.10
N LEU A 35 59.51 -17.82 6.04
CA LEU A 35 58.08 -17.53 6.17
C LEU A 35 57.80 -16.22 5.46
N GLN A 36 57.00 -16.29 4.38
CA GLN A 36 56.57 -15.11 3.62
C GLN A 36 55.16 -14.69 4.12
N PHE A 37 55.11 -13.61 4.86
CA PHE A 37 53.87 -12.99 5.26
C PHE A 37 53.52 -11.89 4.26
N SER A 38 52.39 -12.03 3.56
CA SER A 38 51.81 -10.91 2.77
C SER A 38 50.73 -10.25 3.63
N PRO A 39 51.04 -9.10 4.22
CA PRO A 39 50.02 -8.40 5.00
C PRO A 39 48.77 -8.13 4.14
N ALA A 40 47.58 -8.18 4.72
CA ALA A 40 46.36 -7.84 4.03
C ALA A 40 46.43 -6.40 3.54
N VAL A 41 46.15 -6.19 2.26
CA VAL A 41 46.17 -4.85 1.65
C VAL A 41 44.80 -4.15 1.71
N VAL A 42 43.75 -4.88 2.06
CA VAL A 42 42.40 -4.32 2.28
C VAL A 42 41.99 -4.52 3.73
N SER A 43 41.41 -3.49 4.33
CA SER A 43 40.79 -3.54 5.64
C SER A 43 39.46 -2.81 5.65
N ILE A 44 38.53 -3.31 6.51
CA ILE A 44 37.24 -2.67 6.76
C ILE A 44 37.44 -1.71 7.95
N THR A 45 37.38 -0.40 7.68
CA THR A 45 37.63 0.65 8.69
C THR A 45 36.38 1.01 9.46
N LYS A 46 35.25 1.11 8.77
CA LYS A 46 33.94 1.45 9.32
C LYS A 46 32.87 0.55 8.75
N SER A 47 31.82 0.32 9.49
CA SER A 47 30.63 -0.38 8.95
C SER A 47 29.42 -0.07 9.80
N THR A 48 28.34 0.36 9.14
CA THR A 48 27.08 0.73 9.80
C THR A 48 25.91 0.28 8.93
N ILE A 49 24.79 -0.07 9.58
CA ILE A 49 23.50 -0.27 8.94
C ILE A 49 22.70 1.03 9.09
N SER A 50 22.00 1.43 8.04
CA SER A 50 21.21 2.67 8.01
C SER A 50 19.93 2.58 8.83
N HIS A 51 19.45 1.36 9.13
CA HIS A 51 18.17 1.10 9.78
C HIS A 51 18.34 0.14 10.96
N ASN A 52 18.00 0.62 12.16
CA ASN A 52 17.93 -0.20 13.37
C ASN A 52 16.89 0.40 14.31
N PRO A 53 15.76 -0.27 14.60
CA PRO A 53 15.43 -1.64 14.15
C PRO A 53 15.09 -1.76 12.66
N ILE A 54 15.09 -2.99 12.17
CA ILE A 54 14.73 -3.35 10.80
C ILE A 54 13.30 -3.88 10.79
N PHE A 55 12.41 -3.21 10.06
CA PHE A 55 11.01 -3.64 9.88
C PHE A 55 10.89 -4.55 8.66
N ARG A 56 10.42 -5.79 8.83
CA ARG A 56 10.23 -6.73 7.70
C ARG A 56 9.25 -6.21 6.67
N SER A 57 8.20 -5.51 7.11
CA SER A 57 7.21 -4.87 6.23
C SER A 57 7.83 -3.88 5.25
N LEU A 58 8.95 -3.26 5.61
CA LEU A 58 9.64 -2.26 4.80
C LEU A 58 10.73 -2.83 3.88
N HIS A 59 10.83 -4.16 3.72
CA HIS A 59 11.90 -4.77 2.92
C HIS A 59 12.00 -4.19 1.50
N ARG A 60 10.89 -3.90 0.82
CA ARG A 60 10.88 -3.28 -0.52
C ARG A 60 11.45 -1.87 -0.52
N TYR A 61 11.17 -1.09 0.52
CA TYR A 61 11.77 0.23 0.71
C TYR A 61 13.28 0.12 0.88
N TYR A 62 13.76 -0.81 1.71
CA TYR A 62 15.19 -1.00 1.94
C TYR A 62 15.94 -1.49 0.68
N GLU A 63 15.30 -2.25 -0.21
CA GLU A 63 15.89 -2.68 -1.49
C GLU A 63 16.07 -1.52 -2.47
N SER A 64 15.32 -0.43 -2.32
CA SER A 64 15.40 0.76 -3.17
C SER A 64 16.38 1.81 -2.67
N GLU A 65 16.87 1.68 -1.44
CA GLU A 65 17.73 2.66 -0.77
C GLU A 65 19.05 2.02 -0.31
N PRO A 66 20.12 2.82 -0.13
CA PRO A 66 21.35 2.31 0.48
C PRO A 66 21.09 1.79 1.90
N PHE A 67 21.33 0.50 2.12
CA PHE A 67 21.02 -0.17 3.38
C PHE A 67 22.19 -0.16 4.39
N ALA A 68 23.44 -0.18 3.89
CA ALA A 68 24.63 -0.14 4.74
C ALA A 68 25.69 0.81 4.17
N THR A 69 26.57 1.25 5.04
CA THR A 69 27.79 1.99 4.65
C THR A 69 29.00 1.21 5.16
N VAL A 70 30.01 1.03 4.30
CA VAL A 70 31.28 0.39 4.61
C VAL A 70 32.47 1.29 4.25
N GLY A 71 33.36 1.53 5.20
CA GLY A 71 34.65 2.16 4.96
C GLY A 71 35.68 1.09 4.59
N LEU A 72 36.32 1.26 3.43
CA LEU A 72 37.31 0.33 2.90
C LEU A 72 38.63 1.05 2.66
N LYS A 73 39.69 0.48 3.21
CA LYS A 73 41.05 1.00 3.04
C LYS A 73 41.86 0.07 2.14
N ASN A 74 42.46 0.63 1.09
CA ASN A 74 43.45 -0.01 0.23
C ASN A 74 44.83 0.58 0.51
N ILE A 75 45.76 -0.22 1.04
CA ILE A 75 47.14 0.20 1.31
C ILE A 75 48.10 -0.15 0.15
N SER A 76 47.61 -0.74 -0.94
CA SER A 76 48.43 -1.05 -2.11
C SER A 76 48.69 0.20 -2.99
N ASP A 77 49.63 0.10 -3.90
CA ASP A 77 49.99 1.16 -4.85
C ASP A 77 49.21 1.07 -6.18
N SER A 78 48.21 0.21 -6.27
CA SER A 78 47.42 -0.02 -7.48
C SER A 78 45.91 -0.08 -7.17
N ASP A 79 45.11 0.19 -8.22
CA ASP A 79 43.67 -0.08 -8.18
C ASP A 79 43.40 -1.55 -7.85
N LEU A 80 42.45 -1.76 -6.96
CA LEU A 80 42.13 -3.11 -6.48
C LEU A 80 40.62 -3.38 -6.58
N PRO A 81 40.20 -4.21 -7.54
CA PRO A 81 38.82 -4.66 -7.58
C PRO A 81 38.56 -5.62 -6.40
N VAL A 82 37.50 -5.32 -5.65
CA VAL A 82 37.04 -6.10 -4.51
C VAL A 82 35.56 -6.46 -4.69
N ASN A 83 35.17 -7.62 -4.20
CA ASN A 83 33.74 -7.97 -4.08
C ASN A 83 33.34 -7.79 -2.61
N VAL A 84 32.40 -6.87 -2.38
CA VAL A 84 31.87 -6.55 -1.06
C VAL A 84 30.51 -7.20 -0.92
N SER A 85 30.30 -8.01 0.09
CA SER A 85 29.04 -8.68 0.36
C SER A 85 28.49 -8.33 1.73
N LEU A 86 27.18 -8.11 1.79
CA LEU A 86 26.40 -7.91 3.02
C LEU A 86 25.47 -9.11 3.22
N PHE A 87 25.44 -9.64 4.43
CA PHE A 87 24.54 -10.72 4.81
C PHE A 87 23.79 -10.41 6.11
N LEU A 88 22.46 -10.51 6.04
CA LEU A 88 21.55 -10.40 7.18
C LEU A 88 20.94 -11.78 7.47
N PRO A 89 21.35 -12.46 8.53
CA PRO A 89 20.76 -13.75 8.89
C PRO A 89 19.25 -13.67 9.03
N THR A 90 18.53 -14.72 8.64
CA THR A 90 17.06 -14.83 8.68
C THR A 90 16.25 -13.91 7.75
N MET A 91 16.90 -12.97 7.07
CA MET A 91 16.26 -12.09 6.10
C MET A 91 16.73 -12.31 4.67
N MET A 92 17.87 -12.98 4.48
CA MET A 92 18.48 -13.22 3.18
C MET A 92 18.85 -14.70 3.04
N ASP A 93 18.63 -15.25 1.84
CA ASP A 93 19.07 -16.60 1.49
C ASP A 93 20.54 -16.62 1.11
N ASN A 94 21.01 -15.59 0.43
CA ASN A 94 22.39 -15.42 -0.02
C ASN A 94 22.85 -13.99 0.28
N PRO A 95 24.17 -13.78 0.49
CA PRO A 95 24.71 -12.44 0.64
C PRO A 95 24.44 -11.57 -0.61
N HIS A 96 24.04 -10.33 -0.43
CA HIS A 96 24.04 -9.33 -1.48
C HIS A 96 25.47 -8.87 -1.76
N SER A 97 25.90 -8.87 -3.02
CA SER A 97 27.30 -8.62 -3.38
C SER A 97 27.44 -7.57 -4.47
N GLU A 98 28.38 -6.66 -4.27
CA GLU A 98 28.73 -5.59 -5.21
C GLU A 98 30.22 -5.57 -5.49
N THR A 99 30.60 -5.30 -6.74
CA THR A 99 32.02 -5.16 -7.11
C THR A 99 32.39 -3.68 -7.09
N ILE A 100 33.45 -3.36 -6.31
CA ILE A 100 33.95 -2.00 -6.11
C ILE A 100 35.43 -2.00 -6.50
N THR A 101 35.91 -0.96 -7.16
CA THR A 101 37.36 -0.76 -7.39
C THR A 101 37.87 0.25 -6.38
N LEU A 102 38.77 -0.18 -5.52
CA LEU A 102 39.43 0.67 -4.52
C LEU A 102 40.62 1.35 -5.13
N PRO A 103 40.70 2.71 -5.15
CA PRO A 103 41.87 3.43 -5.61
C PRO A 103 43.13 3.11 -4.79
N PRO A 104 44.36 3.36 -5.33
CA PRO A 104 45.61 3.19 -4.59
C PRO A 104 45.61 4.07 -3.33
N LYS A 105 46.09 3.53 -2.20
CA LYS A 105 46.25 4.28 -0.94
C LYS A 105 44.99 4.99 -0.46
N SER A 106 43.80 4.48 -0.84
CA SER A 106 42.52 5.06 -0.48
C SER A 106 42.01 4.59 0.87
N ASP A 107 41.13 5.40 1.46
CA ASP A 107 40.35 5.07 2.67
C ASP A 107 38.98 5.75 2.51
N ASP A 108 38.07 5.10 1.78
CA ASP A 108 36.81 5.68 1.31
C ASP A 108 35.58 4.93 1.85
N GLU A 109 34.45 5.63 1.93
CA GLU A 109 33.17 5.04 2.33
C GLU A 109 32.33 4.69 1.09
N TYR A 110 31.73 3.50 1.10
CA TYR A 110 30.87 2.98 0.04
C TYR A 110 29.50 2.62 0.61
N LYS A 111 28.46 2.92 -0.18
CA LYS A 111 27.08 2.53 0.16
C LYS A 111 26.80 1.17 -0.45
N LEU A 112 26.13 0.31 0.31
CA LEU A 112 25.75 -1.04 -0.11
C LEU A 112 24.23 -1.15 -0.13
N GLY A 113 23.69 -1.78 -1.17
CA GLY A 113 22.32 -2.21 -1.25
C GLY A 113 22.04 -3.48 -0.45
N VAL A 114 20.84 -4.00 -0.57
CA VAL A 114 20.39 -5.24 0.05
C VAL A 114 19.40 -5.96 -0.88
N SER A 115 19.34 -7.29 -0.79
CA SER A 115 18.31 -8.10 -1.46
C SER A 115 17.82 -9.14 -0.46
N PHE A 116 16.54 -9.11 -0.15
CA PHE A 116 15.93 -9.98 0.85
C PHE A 116 15.46 -11.31 0.24
N ALA A 117 15.27 -12.31 1.11
CA ALA A 117 14.64 -13.57 0.72
C ALA A 117 13.20 -13.34 0.23
N SER A 118 12.77 -14.11 -0.74
CA SER A 118 11.42 -14.00 -1.31
C SER A 118 10.32 -14.29 -0.28
N ASP A 119 10.62 -15.04 0.77
CA ASP A 119 9.71 -15.42 1.86
C ASP A 119 9.88 -14.55 3.13
N VAL A 120 10.53 -13.40 3.03
CA VAL A 120 10.82 -12.51 4.17
C VAL A 120 9.57 -12.16 4.99
N LEU A 121 8.38 -12.09 4.37
CA LEU A 121 7.09 -11.84 5.01
C LEU A 121 6.26 -13.10 5.26
N THR A 122 6.54 -14.21 4.57
CA THR A 122 5.68 -15.42 4.57
C THR A 122 6.28 -16.58 5.33
N SER A 123 7.58 -16.54 5.64
CA SER A 123 8.23 -17.57 6.46
C SER A 123 7.64 -17.62 7.87
N LYS A 124 7.64 -18.79 8.49
CA LYS A 124 7.19 -18.95 9.89
C LYS A 124 7.95 -18.07 10.89
N LYS A 125 9.15 -17.63 10.53
CA LYS A 125 9.97 -16.74 11.37
C LYS A 125 9.59 -15.26 11.21
N SER A 126 8.83 -14.90 10.18
CA SER A 126 8.50 -13.50 9.91
C SER A 126 7.57 -12.87 10.94
N THR A 127 6.83 -13.68 11.70
CA THR A 127 5.89 -13.20 12.72
C THR A 127 6.59 -12.71 14.00
N PHE A 128 7.82 -13.21 14.26
CA PHE A 128 8.51 -12.95 15.52
C PHE A 128 9.65 -11.95 15.36
N ASP A 129 9.85 -11.14 16.39
CA ASP A 129 11.02 -10.30 16.52
C ASP A 129 12.25 -11.18 16.80
N ASN A 130 13.36 -10.81 16.22
CA ASN A 130 14.61 -11.52 16.45
C ASN A 130 15.82 -10.59 16.39
N LEU A 131 16.84 -10.93 17.18
CA LEU A 131 18.13 -10.26 17.14
C LEU A 131 19.02 -10.97 16.10
N ILE A 132 19.60 -10.21 15.19
CA ILE A 132 20.56 -10.70 14.20
C ILE A 132 21.90 -10.01 14.36
N GLN A 133 22.96 -10.66 13.87
CA GLN A 133 24.27 -10.04 13.74
C GLN A 133 24.64 -10.01 12.25
N PRO A 134 24.44 -8.88 11.58
CA PRO A 134 24.81 -8.72 10.17
C PRO A 134 26.32 -8.83 9.98
N GLU A 135 26.72 -9.19 8.76
CA GLU A 135 28.12 -9.42 8.42
C GLU A 135 28.46 -8.80 7.07
N ILE A 136 29.63 -8.14 7.02
CA ILE A 136 30.25 -7.67 5.77
C ILE A 136 31.49 -8.50 5.52
N GLN A 137 31.60 -8.99 4.27
CA GLN A 137 32.77 -9.68 3.77
C GLN A 137 33.30 -8.98 2.54
N VAL A 138 34.61 -8.82 2.47
CA VAL A 138 35.32 -8.23 1.33
C VAL A 138 36.28 -9.26 0.79
N THR A 139 36.07 -9.68 -0.45
CA THR A 139 36.89 -10.66 -1.14
C THR A 139 37.70 -9.98 -2.22
N TYR A 140 39.02 -10.23 -2.27
CA TYR A 140 39.93 -9.63 -3.24
C TYR A 140 41.08 -10.56 -3.60
N LYS A 141 41.75 -10.31 -4.72
CA LYS A 141 42.95 -11.06 -5.14
C LYS A 141 44.23 -10.31 -4.76
N GLN A 142 45.16 -11.02 -4.09
CA GLN A 142 46.48 -10.51 -3.75
C GLN A 142 47.52 -11.55 -4.15
N SER A 143 48.46 -11.21 -5.01
CA SER A 143 49.51 -12.09 -5.51
C SER A 143 48.97 -13.41 -6.10
N GLY A 144 47.80 -13.36 -6.77
CA GLY A 144 47.13 -14.51 -7.37
C GLY A 144 46.29 -15.37 -6.38
N GLU A 145 46.35 -15.11 -5.10
CA GLU A 145 45.53 -15.77 -4.07
C GLU A 145 44.31 -14.92 -3.70
N GLU A 146 43.20 -15.58 -3.43
CA GLU A 146 42.01 -14.94 -2.88
C GLU A 146 42.20 -14.67 -1.39
N LYS A 147 41.92 -13.44 -0.99
CA LYS A 147 41.95 -12.99 0.41
C LYS A 147 40.59 -12.48 0.82
N ILE A 148 40.25 -12.65 2.09
CA ILE A 148 38.99 -12.27 2.69
C ILE A 148 39.25 -11.37 3.88
N ALA A 149 38.62 -10.21 3.91
CA ALA A 149 38.44 -9.39 5.11
C ALA A 149 36.97 -9.47 5.52
N GLN A 150 36.71 -9.71 6.80
CA GLN A 150 35.35 -9.96 7.31
C GLN A 150 35.12 -9.16 8.59
N LYS A 151 33.93 -8.62 8.74
CA LYS A 151 33.54 -7.88 9.94
C LYS A 151 32.06 -8.13 10.27
N LYS A 152 31.85 -8.56 11.50
CA LYS A 152 30.49 -8.58 12.08
C LYS A 152 30.12 -7.19 12.53
N LEU A 153 28.90 -6.77 12.23
CA LEU A 153 28.36 -5.49 12.63
C LEU A 153 27.74 -5.59 14.02
N GLU A 154 27.28 -4.45 14.53
CA GLU A 154 26.48 -4.44 15.75
C GLU A 154 25.19 -5.23 15.54
N SER A 155 24.73 -5.88 16.60
CA SER A 155 23.49 -6.62 16.56
C SER A 155 22.31 -5.67 16.29
N SER A 156 21.40 -6.10 15.43
CA SER A 156 20.22 -5.35 15.04
C SER A 156 18.95 -6.14 15.33
N TYR A 157 17.92 -5.45 15.81
CA TYR A 157 16.60 -6.04 15.95
C TYR A 157 15.91 -6.06 14.59
N VAL A 158 15.42 -7.23 14.21
CA VAL A 158 14.50 -7.43 13.09
C VAL A 158 13.12 -7.65 13.67
N LEU A 159 12.20 -6.76 13.37
CA LEU A 159 10.84 -6.77 13.88
C LEU A 159 9.93 -7.64 13.01
N GLY A 160 8.93 -8.24 13.64
CA GLY A 160 7.93 -9.07 12.98
C GLY A 160 7.19 -8.33 11.87
N LYS A 161 6.61 -9.09 10.93
CA LYS A 161 5.97 -8.55 9.70
C LYS A 161 4.86 -7.53 9.94
N GLY A 162 4.19 -7.60 11.10
CA GLY A 162 3.11 -6.68 11.48
C GLY A 162 3.59 -5.44 12.23
N LYS A 163 4.88 -5.33 12.59
CA LYS A 163 5.35 -4.21 13.40
C LYS A 163 5.53 -2.93 12.61
N LEU A 164 5.08 -1.82 13.21
CA LEU A 164 5.12 -0.46 12.68
C LEU A 164 5.54 0.52 13.80
N THR A 165 5.95 1.74 13.44
CA THR A 165 6.09 2.89 14.35
C THR A 165 5.39 4.11 13.74
N TRP A 166 4.77 4.93 14.58
CA TRP A 166 4.06 6.14 14.17
C TRP A 166 4.97 7.38 14.10
N SER A 167 6.27 7.24 14.35
CA SER A 167 7.23 8.33 14.10
C SER A 167 7.29 8.76 12.63
N ASN A 168 6.91 7.86 11.72
CA ASN A 168 6.67 8.17 10.31
C ASN A 168 5.40 7.43 9.85
N PRO A 169 4.23 8.06 9.96
CA PRO A 169 2.95 7.42 9.69
C PRO A 169 2.73 7.02 8.22
N ASP A 170 3.49 7.59 7.25
CA ASP A 170 3.43 7.17 5.85
C ASP A 170 3.79 5.69 5.67
N MET A 171 4.54 5.10 6.62
CA MET A 171 4.93 3.70 6.58
C MET A 171 3.72 2.75 6.61
N ILE A 172 2.55 3.18 7.10
CA ILE A 172 1.30 2.40 7.06
C ILE A 172 0.95 1.96 5.63
N ALA A 173 1.38 2.70 4.61
CA ALA A 173 1.13 2.36 3.22
C ALA A 173 1.71 1.01 2.79
N CYS A 174 2.74 0.48 3.48
CA CYS A 174 3.28 -0.85 3.19
C CYS A 174 2.29 -1.98 3.52
N TYR A 175 1.23 -1.70 4.28
CA TYR A 175 0.13 -2.63 4.56
C TYR A 175 -1.05 -2.49 3.59
N VAL A 176 -1.04 -1.53 2.67
CA VAL A 176 -2.08 -1.41 1.63
C VAL A 176 -1.74 -2.37 0.49
N THR A 177 -2.45 -3.49 0.43
CA THR A 177 -2.18 -4.61 -0.48
C THR A 177 -3.34 -4.91 -1.42
N PRO A 178 -3.72 -4.00 -2.34
CA PRO A 178 -4.88 -4.17 -3.22
C PRO A 178 -4.74 -5.35 -4.21
N ALA A 179 -3.51 -5.79 -4.49
CA ALA A 179 -3.22 -6.91 -5.39
C ALA A 179 -3.11 -8.27 -4.67
N ASP A 180 -3.28 -8.34 -3.34
CA ASP A 180 -3.38 -9.61 -2.62
C ASP A 180 -4.58 -10.40 -3.16
N ALA A 181 -4.36 -11.69 -3.48
CA ALA A 181 -5.37 -12.52 -4.14
C ALA A 181 -6.68 -12.64 -3.33
N VAL A 182 -6.57 -12.63 -2.00
CA VAL A 182 -7.74 -12.72 -1.11
C VAL A 182 -8.50 -11.38 -1.08
N VAL A 183 -7.79 -10.25 -1.08
CA VAL A 183 -8.36 -8.91 -1.15
C VAL A 183 -9.06 -8.69 -2.50
N ASP A 184 -8.40 -9.05 -3.60
CA ASP A 184 -8.96 -8.97 -4.95
C ASP A 184 -10.22 -9.85 -5.10
N LYS A 185 -10.17 -11.09 -4.61
CA LYS A 185 -11.30 -12.02 -4.63
C LYS A 185 -12.48 -11.47 -3.83
N PHE A 186 -12.22 -10.93 -2.61
CA PHE A 186 -13.27 -10.33 -1.78
C PHE A 186 -13.92 -9.14 -2.48
N ALA A 187 -13.13 -8.19 -2.97
CA ALA A 187 -13.64 -7.00 -3.63
C ALA A 187 -14.46 -7.34 -4.88
N ARG A 188 -13.92 -8.18 -5.77
CA ARG A 188 -14.59 -8.55 -7.02
C ARG A 188 -15.86 -9.35 -6.80
N ASN A 189 -15.85 -10.34 -5.91
CA ASN A 189 -17.04 -11.16 -5.64
C ASN A 189 -18.19 -10.30 -5.14
N ASN A 190 -17.94 -9.40 -4.18
CA ASN A 190 -18.97 -8.52 -3.63
C ASN A 190 -19.49 -7.54 -4.68
N ILE A 191 -18.61 -6.88 -5.44
CA ILE A 191 -19.03 -5.94 -6.49
C ILE A 191 -19.79 -6.67 -7.60
N GLN A 192 -19.35 -7.85 -8.01
CA GLN A 192 -20.03 -8.64 -9.04
C GLN A 192 -21.42 -9.09 -8.57
N PHE A 193 -21.51 -9.62 -7.35
CA PHE A 193 -22.77 -10.06 -6.76
C PHE A 193 -23.79 -8.92 -6.66
N TYR A 194 -23.35 -7.75 -6.16
CA TYR A 194 -24.22 -6.58 -5.99
C TYR A 194 -24.27 -5.64 -7.22
N THR A 195 -23.81 -6.10 -8.41
CA THR A 195 -23.94 -5.30 -9.65
C THR A 195 -25.37 -4.83 -9.93
N PRO A 196 -26.44 -5.64 -9.73
CA PRO A 196 -27.83 -5.15 -9.88
C PRO A 196 -28.15 -4.00 -8.91
N VAL A 197 -27.70 -4.10 -7.65
CA VAL A 197 -27.88 -3.06 -6.64
C VAL A 197 -27.15 -1.78 -7.04
N LEU A 198 -25.89 -1.89 -7.50
CA LEU A 198 -25.15 -0.74 -8.01
C LEU A 198 -25.91 -0.05 -9.16
N ASN A 199 -26.42 -0.82 -10.11
CA ASN A 199 -27.12 -0.26 -11.27
C ASN A 199 -28.48 0.37 -10.89
N ASP A 200 -29.21 -0.24 -9.97
CA ASP A 200 -30.57 0.18 -9.65
C ASP A 200 -30.63 1.25 -8.55
N TYR A 201 -29.65 1.28 -7.65
CA TYR A 201 -29.70 2.17 -6.46
C TYR A 201 -28.55 3.15 -6.33
N PHE A 202 -27.33 2.83 -6.79
CA PHE A 202 -26.15 3.66 -6.55
C PHE A 202 -25.53 4.27 -7.81
N GLY A 203 -25.97 3.88 -9.00
CA GLY A 203 -25.50 4.46 -10.28
C GLY A 203 -24.02 4.19 -10.58
N ARG A 204 -23.41 3.13 -10.06
CA ARG A 204 -21.98 2.77 -10.22
C ARG A 204 -21.01 3.88 -9.80
N THR A 205 -21.39 4.73 -8.88
CA THR A 205 -20.53 5.79 -8.32
C THR A 205 -19.44 5.20 -7.40
N ASN A 206 -18.40 5.99 -7.10
CA ASN A 206 -17.42 5.58 -6.08
C ASN A 206 -18.09 5.39 -4.71
N ILE A 207 -19.03 6.27 -4.36
CA ILE A 207 -19.82 6.17 -3.12
C ILE A 207 -20.58 4.82 -3.07
N GLY A 208 -21.28 4.46 -4.16
CA GLY A 208 -22.01 3.19 -4.20
C GLY A 208 -21.13 1.96 -4.07
N ARG A 209 -19.93 1.97 -4.70
CA ARG A 209 -18.95 0.90 -4.56
C ARG A 209 -18.38 0.83 -3.14
N ALA A 210 -18.11 1.99 -2.53
CA ALA A 210 -17.62 2.09 -1.16
C ALA A 210 -18.66 1.55 -0.17
N ILE A 211 -19.95 1.88 -0.31
CA ILE A 211 -21.04 1.33 0.50
C ILE A 211 -21.05 -0.21 0.43
N ILE A 212 -21.03 -0.77 -0.79
CA ILE A 212 -21.07 -2.23 -0.97
C ILE A 212 -19.89 -2.92 -0.27
N LEU A 213 -18.67 -2.41 -0.44
CA LEU A 213 -17.50 -3.01 0.18
C LEU A 213 -17.53 -2.87 1.71
N TYR A 214 -17.97 -1.72 2.22
CA TYR A 214 -18.07 -1.49 3.66
C TYR A 214 -19.09 -2.42 4.33
N ASP A 215 -20.29 -2.50 3.74
CA ASP A 215 -21.36 -3.38 4.25
C ASP A 215 -20.99 -4.86 4.13
N ALA A 216 -20.22 -5.22 3.07
CA ALA A 216 -19.71 -6.57 2.91
C ALA A 216 -18.78 -6.96 4.07
N LEU A 217 -17.91 -6.05 4.55
CA LEU A 217 -17.06 -6.33 5.71
C LEU A 217 -17.88 -6.72 6.93
N GLY A 218 -18.91 -5.92 7.26
CA GLY A 218 -19.81 -6.22 8.36
C GLY A 218 -20.59 -7.52 8.18
N THR A 219 -21.05 -7.80 6.96
CA THR A 219 -21.80 -9.03 6.62
C THR A 219 -20.93 -10.28 6.75
N HIS A 220 -19.66 -10.19 6.38
CA HIS A 220 -18.69 -11.27 6.55
C HIS A 220 -18.21 -11.42 8.00
N GLY A 221 -18.77 -10.65 8.93
CA GLY A 221 -18.55 -10.78 10.37
C GLY A 221 -17.25 -10.15 10.86
N LEU A 222 -16.73 -9.16 10.14
CA LEU A 222 -15.61 -8.37 10.65
C LEU A 222 -16.10 -7.47 11.80
N VAL A 223 -15.29 -7.40 12.84
CA VAL A 223 -15.58 -6.61 14.03
C VAL A 223 -14.36 -5.81 14.47
N TYR A 224 -14.63 -4.61 14.97
CA TYR A 224 -13.63 -3.80 15.65
C TYR A 224 -13.39 -4.34 17.07
N ASN A 225 -12.12 -4.49 17.43
CA ASN A 225 -11.70 -4.76 18.80
C ASN A 225 -10.36 -4.07 19.05
N ILE A 226 -10.21 -3.49 20.22
CA ILE A 226 -8.96 -2.83 20.62
C ILE A 226 -7.87 -3.91 20.76
N ASP A 227 -6.69 -3.68 20.20
CA ASP A 227 -5.54 -4.55 20.41
C ASP A 227 -5.16 -4.57 21.90
N LEU A 228 -5.10 -5.78 22.46
CA LEU A 228 -4.72 -5.98 23.86
C LEU A 228 -3.21 -6.05 24.07
N GLU A 229 -2.43 -6.30 23.00
CA GLU A 229 -0.98 -6.46 23.07
C GLU A 229 -0.24 -5.12 22.96
N THR A 230 -0.80 -4.20 22.19
CA THR A 230 -0.29 -2.83 22.05
C THR A 230 -1.46 -1.85 22.12
N PRO A 231 -2.01 -1.59 23.34
CA PRO A 231 -3.09 -0.63 23.47
C PRO A 231 -2.64 0.71 22.94
N PHE A 232 -3.36 1.25 21.98
CA PHE A 232 -3.07 2.55 21.37
C PHE A 232 -2.88 3.67 22.41
N LEU A 233 -3.47 3.55 23.60
CA LEU A 233 -3.29 4.45 24.72
C LEU A 233 -1.84 4.50 25.21
N ASP A 234 -1.10 3.41 25.12
CA ASP A 234 0.32 3.36 25.52
C ASP A 234 1.23 3.99 24.46
N ILE A 235 0.77 4.01 23.20
CA ILE A 235 1.49 4.60 22.06
C ILE A 235 1.16 6.09 21.91
N ALA A 236 0.01 6.53 22.41
CA ALA A 236 -0.48 7.91 22.26
C ALA A 236 0.47 8.97 22.81
N ASP A 237 1.38 8.62 23.71
CA ASP A 237 2.40 9.51 24.27
C ASP A 237 3.80 9.30 23.65
N ASP A 238 4.03 8.20 22.91
CA ASP A 238 5.32 7.88 22.29
C ASP A 238 5.17 7.33 20.88
N LYS A 239 5.27 8.20 19.88
CA LYS A 239 5.23 7.83 18.44
C LYS A 239 6.32 6.83 18.02
N SER A 240 7.39 6.66 18.82
CA SER A 240 8.46 5.71 18.54
C SER A 240 8.17 4.30 19.05
N ALA A 241 7.14 4.12 19.84
CA ALA A 241 6.69 2.80 20.29
C ALA A 241 6.23 1.95 19.08
N PHE A 242 6.36 0.64 19.23
CA PHE A 242 6.01 -0.30 18.16
C PHE A 242 4.55 -0.71 18.28
N ASP A 243 3.84 -0.51 17.21
CA ASP A 243 2.48 -0.98 17.01
C ASP A 243 2.45 -2.26 16.16
N THR A 244 1.26 -2.87 16.03
CA THR A 244 1.06 -4.10 15.26
C THR A 244 -0.09 -3.94 14.29
N VAL A 245 0.19 -3.93 13.00
CA VAL A 245 -0.78 -3.82 11.91
C VAL A 245 -0.91 -5.16 11.19
N LYS A 246 -2.13 -5.64 10.99
CA LYS A 246 -2.43 -6.84 10.19
C LYS A 246 -2.46 -6.51 8.70
N TYR A 247 -1.93 -7.43 7.90
CA TYR A 247 -2.15 -7.36 6.46
C TYR A 247 -3.64 -7.60 6.14
N PRO A 248 -4.19 -6.92 5.12
CA PRO A 248 -5.61 -7.02 4.73
C PRO A 248 -6.12 -8.45 4.55
N GLY A 249 -5.32 -9.33 3.96
CA GLY A 249 -5.69 -10.74 3.82
C GLY A 249 -5.74 -11.48 5.16
N ASP A 250 -4.80 -11.19 6.09
CA ASP A 250 -4.84 -11.75 7.44
C ASP A 250 -6.07 -11.21 8.20
N MET A 251 -6.42 -9.92 8.02
CA MET A 251 -7.60 -9.31 8.62
C MET A 251 -8.91 -9.95 8.13
N LEU A 252 -9.02 -10.23 6.82
CA LEU A 252 -10.18 -10.96 6.25
C LEU A 252 -10.31 -12.39 6.81
N ARG A 253 -9.19 -13.04 7.13
CA ARG A 253 -9.16 -14.37 7.75
C ARG A 253 -9.60 -14.32 9.21
N ASP A 254 -9.00 -13.41 9.97
CA ASP A 254 -9.14 -13.36 11.43
C ASP A 254 -10.44 -12.67 11.85
N LYS A 255 -10.98 -11.80 10.99
CA LYS A 255 -12.26 -11.07 11.15
C LYS A 255 -12.31 -10.13 12.36
N ILE A 256 -11.18 -9.88 13.00
CA ILE A 256 -11.08 -9.03 14.18
C ILE A 256 -9.83 -8.17 14.10
N GLY A 257 -9.97 -6.88 14.34
CA GLY A 257 -8.85 -5.94 14.30
C GLY A 257 -9.23 -4.57 14.86
N ASP A 258 -8.25 -3.70 14.96
CA ASP A 258 -8.42 -2.35 15.47
C ASP A 258 -8.48 -1.28 14.37
N CYS A 259 -8.17 -0.02 14.69
CA CYS A 259 -8.40 1.08 13.77
C CYS A 259 -7.48 1.06 12.55
N ASP A 260 -6.20 0.69 12.71
CA ASP A 260 -5.23 0.64 11.61
C ASP A 260 -5.43 -0.60 10.73
N ASP A 261 -5.76 -1.74 11.32
CA ASP A 261 -6.12 -2.98 10.63
C ASP A 261 -7.31 -2.76 9.67
N LEU A 262 -8.39 -2.18 10.19
CA LEU A 262 -9.61 -1.91 9.42
C LEU A 262 -9.39 -0.82 8.37
N THR A 263 -8.60 0.20 8.70
CA THR A 263 -8.25 1.28 7.77
C THR A 263 -7.40 0.76 6.61
N ALA A 264 -6.37 -0.06 6.88
CA ALA A 264 -5.53 -0.67 5.87
C ALA A 264 -6.32 -1.64 4.97
N LEU A 265 -7.22 -2.45 5.55
CA LEU A 265 -8.09 -3.35 4.81
C LEU A 265 -9.04 -2.59 3.90
N TYR A 266 -9.82 -1.64 4.45
CA TYR A 266 -10.81 -0.92 3.64
C TYR A 266 -10.14 -0.05 2.57
N GLY A 267 -9.01 0.59 2.90
CA GLY A 267 -8.17 1.29 1.93
C GLY A 267 -7.67 0.39 0.80
N SER A 268 -7.27 -0.85 1.10
CA SER A 268 -6.85 -1.84 0.10
C SER A 268 -8.00 -2.28 -0.82
N LEU A 269 -9.19 -2.48 -0.28
CA LEU A 269 -10.38 -2.83 -1.05
C LEU A 269 -10.79 -1.70 -2.02
N LEU A 270 -10.77 -0.45 -1.55
CA LEU A 270 -11.06 0.72 -2.39
C LEU A 270 -9.99 0.90 -3.46
N ALA A 271 -8.70 0.77 -3.11
CA ALA A 271 -7.59 0.84 -4.06
C ALA A 271 -7.67 -0.28 -5.13
N ASN A 272 -8.15 -1.48 -4.80
CA ASN A 272 -8.39 -2.57 -5.75
C ASN A 272 -9.40 -2.17 -6.85
N LEU A 273 -10.38 -1.33 -6.50
CA LEU A 273 -11.36 -0.77 -7.45
C LEU A 273 -10.88 0.52 -8.15
N GLY A 274 -9.64 0.94 -7.91
CA GLY A 274 -9.07 2.18 -8.45
C GLY A 274 -9.61 3.45 -7.78
N ILE A 275 -10.19 3.35 -6.60
CA ILE A 275 -10.65 4.49 -5.80
C ILE A 275 -9.49 4.97 -4.93
N GLU A 276 -9.08 6.23 -5.13
CA GLU A 276 -8.00 6.81 -4.33
C GLU A 276 -8.45 7.02 -2.88
N THR A 277 -7.52 6.80 -1.94
CA THR A 277 -7.75 6.97 -0.51
C THR A 277 -6.67 7.84 0.13
N MET A 278 -7.05 8.50 1.21
CA MET A 278 -6.15 9.16 2.15
C MET A 278 -6.39 8.58 3.53
N PHE A 279 -5.33 8.30 4.27
CA PHE A 279 -5.44 7.94 5.67
C PHE A 279 -5.35 9.19 6.52
N LEU A 280 -6.11 9.21 7.59
CA LEU A 280 -6.25 10.33 8.51
C LEU A 280 -5.67 9.89 9.85
N ASP A 281 -4.38 10.18 10.04
CA ASP A 281 -3.67 9.93 11.29
C ASP A 281 -3.96 11.06 12.28
N VAL A 282 -4.66 10.74 13.36
CA VAL A 282 -4.99 11.67 14.44
C VAL A 282 -4.12 11.36 15.63
N PHE A 283 -3.27 12.30 16.00
CA PHE A 283 -2.38 12.17 17.13
C PHE A 283 -2.55 13.32 18.12
N LYS A 284 -3.40 13.10 19.11
CA LYS A 284 -3.69 14.03 20.20
C LYS A 284 -3.08 13.50 21.50
N PRO A 285 -2.55 14.34 22.43
CA PRO A 285 -2.04 13.87 23.71
C PRO A 285 -3.05 12.97 24.43
N GLY A 286 -2.64 11.74 24.78
CA GLY A 286 -3.48 10.73 25.43
C GLY A 286 -4.52 10.06 24.54
N ALA A 287 -4.53 10.36 23.22
CA ALA A 287 -5.42 9.72 22.27
C ALA A 287 -4.80 9.71 20.88
N GLY A 288 -4.80 8.59 20.23
CA GLY A 288 -4.46 8.50 18.84
C GLY A 288 -5.50 7.65 18.12
N HIS A 289 -5.62 7.85 16.83
CA HIS A 289 -6.60 7.15 16.03
C HIS A 289 -6.24 7.28 14.55
N ILE A 290 -6.55 6.26 13.78
CA ILE A 290 -6.46 6.32 12.33
C ILE A 290 -7.77 5.86 11.69
N PHE A 291 -8.20 6.60 10.69
CA PHE A 291 -9.34 6.29 9.83
C PHE A 291 -9.03 6.77 8.41
N LEU A 292 -9.99 6.76 7.49
CA LEU A 292 -9.68 7.10 6.11
C LEU A 292 -10.74 8.02 5.47
N MET A 293 -10.36 8.61 4.35
CA MET A 293 -11.29 9.19 3.39
C MET A 293 -10.98 8.69 1.98
N PHE A 294 -12.01 8.64 1.13
CA PHE A 294 -11.89 8.19 -0.25
C PHE A 294 -12.41 9.23 -1.24
N ASP A 295 -11.88 9.22 -2.46
CA ASP A 295 -12.33 10.09 -3.55
C ASP A 295 -13.74 9.73 -3.98
N SER A 296 -14.69 10.66 -3.77
CA SER A 296 -16.09 10.50 -4.18
C SER A 296 -16.28 10.38 -5.70
N GLY A 297 -15.30 10.84 -6.47
CA GLY A 297 -15.41 11.02 -7.93
C GLY A 297 -16.15 12.29 -8.34
N VAL A 298 -16.61 13.10 -7.37
CA VAL A 298 -17.25 14.41 -7.62
C VAL A 298 -16.17 15.48 -7.74
N LYS A 299 -16.35 16.44 -8.66
CA LYS A 299 -15.43 17.57 -8.79
C LYS A 299 -15.71 18.63 -7.72
N PRO A 300 -14.69 19.38 -7.27
CA PRO A 300 -14.88 20.47 -6.31
C PRO A 300 -15.95 21.50 -6.70
N ASP A 301 -16.01 21.87 -7.96
CA ASP A 301 -17.00 22.84 -8.47
C ASP A 301 -18.44 22.32 -8.41
N ASP A 302 -18.62 21.02 -8.27
CA ASP A 302 -19.92 20.38 -8.21
C ASP A 302 -20.35 20.01 -6.77
N VAL A 303 -19.57 20.32 -5.74
CA VAL A 303 -19.86 19.93 -4.33
C VAL A 303 -21.25 20.33 -3.90
N GLU A 304 -21.65 21.60 -4.09
CA GLU A 304 -22.97 22.11 -3.71
C GLU A 304 -24.13 21.41 -4.43
N ARG A 305 -23.82 20.85 -5.59
CA ARG A 305 -24.78 20.16 -6.44
C ARG A 305 -25.00 18.70 -6.01
N TYR A 306 -23.97 18.10 -5.37
CA TYR A 306 -23.97 16.67 -5.00
C TYR A 306 -24.07 16.45 -3.50
N PHE A 307 -23.76 17.44 -2.66
CA PHE A 307 -23.80 17.29 -1.21
C PHE A 307 -24.64 18.39 -0.57
N LEU A 308 -25.59 18.00 0.28
CA LEU A 308 -26.48 18.92 0.97
C LEU A 308 -25.77 19.66 2.09
N ASP A 309 -24.94 18.94 2.82
CA ASP A 309 -24.10 19.44 3.90
C ASP A 309 -22.63 19.26 3.49
N GLN A 310 -21.97 20.38 3.23
CA GLN A 310 -20.57 20.37 2.82
C GLN A 310 -19.61 20.01 3.97
N SER A 311 -20.07 20.06 5.24
CA SER A 311 -19.30 19.62 6.38
C SER A 311 -19.12 18.09 6.45
N GLU A 312 -19.90 17.35 5.66
CA GLU A 312 -19.80 15.89 5.56
C GLU A 312 -18.74 15.41 4.55
N VAL A 313 -18.11 16.33 3.81
CA VAL A 313 -17.07 16.04 2.83
C VAL A 313 -15.87 16.97 2.99
N VAL A 314 -14.75 16.58 2.41
CA VAL A 314 -13.50 17.36 2.45
C VAL A 314 -13.07 17.69 1.04
N VAL A 315 -12.89 18.97 0.74
CA VAL A 315 -12.33 19.43 -0.55
C VAL A 315 -10.82 19.64 -0.35
N LEU A 316 -10.04 18.77 -1.00
CA LEU A 316 -8.59 18.81 -0.87
C LEU A 316 -7.94 18.29 -2.16
N ASN A 317 -6.88 18.96 -2.65
CA ASN A 317 -6.11 18.55 -3.83
C ASN A 317 -6.99 18.28 -5.07
N ASP A 318 -7.86 19.24 -5.40
CA ASP A 318 -8.81 19.18 -6.54
C ASP A 318 -9.76 17.96 -6.53
N LYS A 319 -10.04 17.41 -5.37
CA LYS A 319 -10.94 16.28 -5.16
C LYS A 319 -11.89 16.52 -4.01
N VAL A 320 -13.00 15.79 -4.05
CA VAL A 320 -14.00 15.74 -2.97
C VAL A 320 -13.91 14.38 -2.30
N TRP A 321 -13.51 14.38 -1.03
CA TRP A 321 -13.25 13.21 -0.23
C TRP A 321 -14.39 12.96 0.75
N VAL A 322 -14.73 11.68 0.94
CA VAL A 322 -15.71 11.20 1.91
C VAL A 322 -14.98 10.55 3.08
N PRO A 323 -14.97 11.17 4.28
CA PRO A 323 -14.35 10.59 5.47
C PRO A 323 -15.18 9.42 6.02
N ILE A 324 -14.52 8.32 6.39
CA ILE A 324 -15.17 7.11 6.92
C ILE A 324 -14.48 6.65 8.20
N GLU A 325 -15.27 6.47 9.25
CA GLU A 325 -14.84 5.84 10.49
C GLU A 325 -14.90 4.32 10.35
N ALA A 326 -13.78 3.69 9.98
CA ALA A 326 -13.72 2.26 9.68
C ALA A 326 -14.04 1.37 10.90
N THR A 327 -13.81 1.86 12.12
CA THR A 327 -14.10 1.11 13.36
C THR A 327 -15.58 0.86 13.60
N LEU A 328 -16.46 1.55 12.86
CA LEU A 328 -17.89 1.31 12.88
C LEU A 328 -18.33 0.16 11.94
N VAL A 329 -17.40 -0.67 11.46
CA VAL A 329 -17.73 -1.87 10.68
C VAL A 329 -18.84 -2.68 11.34
N GLY A 330 -19.83 -3.12 10.54
CA GLY A 330 -21.05 -3.77 11.07
C GLY A 330 -22.17 -2.80 11.48
N LYS A 331 -21.96 -1.49 11.32
CA LYS A 331 -23.01 -0.47 11.34
C LYS A 331 -23.22 0.05 9.91
N PRO A 332 -24.39 0.68 9.62
CA PRO A 332 -24.63 1.26 8.30
C PRO A 332 -23.50 2.24 7.87
N PHE A 333 -23.15 2.24 6.60
CA PHE A 333 -22.11 3.08 6.02
C PHE A 333 -22.33 4.58 6.29
N PHE A 334 -23.59 5.07 6.20
CA PHE A 334 -23.90 6.47 6.49
C PHE A 334 -23.58 6.87 7.93
N SER A 335 -23.66 5.93 8.89
CA SER A 335 -23.22 6.18 10.27
C SER A 335 -21.71 6.35 10.36
N ALA A 336 -20.94 5.52 9.63
CA ALA A 336 -19.49 5.63 9.55
C ALA A 336 -19.04 6.89 8.83
N TRP A 337 -19.74 7.28 7.76
CA TRP A 337 -19.49 8.54 7.05
C TRP A 337 -19.72 9.75 7.97
N LYS A 338 -20.88 9.85 8.57
CA LYS A 338 -21.19 10.97 9.48
C LYS A 338 -20.18 11.09 10.62
N GLN A 339 -19.83 9.96 11.24
CA GLN A 339 -18.85 9.96 12.35
C GLN A 339 -17.44 10.32 11.85
N GLY A 340 -17.03 9.83 10.67
CA GLY A 340 -15.75 10.17 10.05
C GLY A 340 -15.65 11.67 9.75
N ALA A 341 -16.71 12.26 9.18
CA ALA A 341 -16.76 13.69 8.88
C ALA A 341 -16.70 14.56 10.15
N LEU A 342 -17.48 14.21 11.18
CA LEU A 342 -17.46 14.91 12.47
C LEU A 342 -16.05 14.88 13.09
N LYS A 343 -15.44 13.69 13.15
CA LYS A 343 -14.10 13.50 13.73
C LYS A 343 -13.04 14.26 12.92
N TYR A 344 -13.07 14.21 11.59
CA TYR A 344 -12.15 14.96 10.75
C TYR A 344 -12.22 16.46 11.05
N ASN A 345 -13.44 17.03 11.03
CA ASN A 345 -13.63 18.47 11.25
C ASN A 345 -13.14 18.90 12.65
N GLU A 346 -13.52 18.17 13.70
CA GLU A 346 -13.10 18.42 15.07
C GLU A 346 -11.54 18.39 15.18
N MET A 347 -10.92 17.32 14.70
CA MET A 347 -9.47 17.14 14.81
C MET A 347 -8.70 18.09 13.90
N LYS A 348 -9.27 18.50 12.79
CA LYS A 348 -8.69 19.49 11.87
C LYS A 348 -8.68 20.89 12.46
N GLU A 349 -9.77 21.30 13.13
CA GLU A 349 -9.84 22.58 13.86
C GLU A 349 -8.79 22.63 14.98
N GLU A 350 -8.54 21.52 15.65
CA GLU A 350 -7.52 21.40 16.70
C GLU A 350 -6.08 21.19 16.16
N ASN A 351 -5.87 21.07 14.83
CA ASN A 351 -4.60 20.78 14.16
C ASN A 351 -3.96 19.43 14.56
N TYR A 352 -4.76 18.41 14.80
CA TYR A 352 -4.32 17.07 15.15
C TYR A 352 -4.44 16.05 14.02
N VAL A 353 -4.89 16.44 12.81
CA VAL A 353 -5.01 15.55 11.64
C VAL A 353 -3.78 15.68 10.75
N ASN A 354 -3.20 14.54 10.42
CA ASN A 354 -2.22 14.39 9.36
C ASN A 354 -2.86 13.58 8.21
N GLU A 355 -2.99 14.20 7.03
CA GLU A 355 -3.53 13.56 5.83
C GLU A 355 -2.42 12.84 5.07
N ILE A 356 -2.50 11.52 4.99
CA ILE A 356 -1.54 10.64 4.31
C ILE A 356 -2.13 10.21 2.97
N SER A 357 -1.61 10.72 1.87
CA SER A 357 -1.96 10.22 0.54
C SER A 357 -1.44 8.79 0.38
N VAL A 358 -2.35 7.81 0.36
CA VAL A 358 -1.98 6.40 0.19
C VAL A 358 -1.22 6.18 -1.11
N LYS A 359 -1.59 6.87 -2.17
CA LYS A 359 -0.91 6.80 -3.48
C LYS A 359 0.54 7.27 -3.41
N GLU A 360 0.81 8.40 -2.76
CA GLU A 360 2.16 8.96 -2.64
C GLU A 360 3.00 8.16 -1.65
N ALA A 361 2.43 7.80 -0.51
CA ALA A 361 3.09 6.98 0.49
C ALA A 361 3.44 5.58 -0.05
N SER A 362 2.55 4.93 -0.81
CA SER A 362 2.82 3.63 -1.44
C SER A 362 3.87 3.70 -2.54
N ALA A 363 4.09 4.86 -3.17
CA ALA A 363 5.18 5.02 -4.13
C ALA A 363 6.56 4.91 -3.46
N LYS A 364 6.66 5.32 -2.19
CA LYS A 364 7.88 5.22 -1.37
C LYS A 364 7.93 3.93 -0.56
N TYR A 365 6.85 3.61 0.14
CA TYR A 365 6.73 2.44 1.01
C TYR A 365 5.90 1.36 0.31
N LEU A 366 6.50 0.76 -0.73
CA LEU A 366 5.87 -0.31 -1.50
C LEU A 366 5.49 -1.48 -0.59
N ALA A 367 4.26 -1.92 -0.72
CA ALA A 367 3.80 -3.13 -0.05
C ALA A 367 4.60 -4.34 -0.52
N GLY A 368 5.03 -5.17 0.43
CA GLY A 368 5.66 -6.44 0.15
C GLY A 368 4.65 -7.48 -0.38
N SER A 369 5.16 -8.51 -1.06
CA SER A 369 4.33 -9.64 -1.44
C SER A 369 3.98 -10.46 -0.20
N HIS A 370 2.87 -10.10 0.45
CA HIS A 370 2.25 -10.92 1.48
C HIS A 370 1.26 -11.87 0.81
N ILE A 371 1.45 -13.17 0.98
CA ILE A 371 0.57 -14.19 0.41
C ILE A 371 -0.31 -14.70 1.54
N THR A 372 -1.57 -14.31 1.51
CA THR A 372 -2.59 -14.92 2.37
C THR A 372 -3.04 -16.23 1.72
N PRO A 373 -3.14 -17.35 2.47
CA PRO A 373 -3.75 -18.56 1.96
C PRO A 373 -5.17 -18.29 1.43
N ASP A 374 -5.57 -19.00 0.36
CA ASP A 374 -6.91 -18.82 -0.20
C ASP A 374 -7.99 -19.04 0.87
N LEU A 375 -8.90 -18.07 0.98
CA LEU A 375 -10.00 -18.09 1.93
C LEU A 375 -11.29 -18.45 1.18
N PRO A 376 -12.05 -19.43 1.66
CA PRO A 376 -13.45 -19.57 1.25
C PRO A 376 -14.23 -18.39 1.81
N PHE A 377 -14.90 -17.63 0.95
CA PHE A 377 -15.95 -16.72 1.38
C PHE A 377 -17.27 -17.43 1.23
N ASP A 378 -18.11 -17.33 2.27
CA ASP A 378 -19.46 -17.86 2.21
C ASP A 378 -20.24 -17.21 1.07
N ASP A 379 -21.10 -17.98 0.42
CA ASP A 379 -21.97 -17.45 -0.62
C ASP A 379 -22.87 -16.38 -0.01
N ILE A 380 -22.91 -15.22 -0.67
CA ILE A 380 -23.74 -14.10 -0.22
C ILE A 380 -25.18 -14.39 -0.63
N GLU A 381 -26.07 -14.60 0.36
CA GLU A 381 -27.49 -14.81 0.11
C GLU A 381 -28.26 -13.48 0.18
N GLY A 382 -28.58 -12.91 -0.98
CA GLY A 382 -29.46 -11.75 -1.07
C GLY A 382 -28.88 -10.43 -0.56
N ILE A 383 -29.75 -9.44 -0.36
CA ILE A 383 -29.39 -8.14 0.19
C ILE A 383 -29.50 -8.22 1.73
N ASN A 384 -28.37 -8.03 2.43
CA ASN A 384 -28.35 -8.03 3.89
C ASN A 384 -29.02 -6.78 4.49
N ASP A 385 -29.24 -6.77 5.79
CA ASP A 385 -29.99 -5.68 6.45
C ASP A 385 -29.19 -4.36 6.51
N LEU A 386 -27.85 -4.41 6.57
CA LEU A 386 -27.00 -3.22 6.48
C LEU A 386 -27.21 -2.54 5.12
N LEU A 387 -27.02 -3.28 4.04
CA LEU A 387 -27.18 -2.76 2.69
C LEU A 387 -28.61 -2.28 2.39
N LYS A 388 -29.64 -2.93 2.96
CA LYS A 388 -31.03 -2.43 2.85
C LYS A 388 -31.19 -1.06 3.49
N GLU A 389 -30.61 -0.86 4.66
CA GLU A 389 -30.69 0.43 5.36
C GLU A 389 -29.90 1.50 4.59
N ASP A 390 -28.71 1.18 4.07
CA ASP A 390 -27.91 2.12 3.31
C ASP A 390 -28.49 2.44 1.93
N ILE A 391 -29.17 1.49 1.27
CA ILE A 391 -29.97 1.76 0.05
C ILE A 391 -31.06 2.79 0.36
N LYS A 392 -31.76 2.61 1.48
CA LYS A 392 -32.83 3.53 1.90
C LYS A 392 -32.26 4.92 2.22
N GLN A 393 -31.18 5.00 2.99
CA GLN A 393 -30.53 6.27 3.35
C GLN A 393 -29.99 6.98 2.13
N TYR A 394 -29.32 6.26 1.20
CA TYR A 394 -28.87 6.81 -0.06
C TYR A 394 -30.04 7.35 -0.91
N GLY A 395 -31.14 6.61 -0.98
CA GLY A 395 -32.35 7.05 -1.65
C GLY A 395 -32.90 8.36 -1.08
N MET A 396 -33.02 8.46 0.25
CA MET A 396 -33.47 9.68 0.93
C MET A 396 -32.52 10.86 0.73
N TRP A 397 -31.21 10.61 0.84
CA TRP A 397 -30.18 11.63 0.57
C TRP A 397 -30.27 12.15 -0.86
N LEU A 398 -30.40 11.27 -1.85
CA LEU A 398 -30.52 11.64 -3.24
C LEU A 398 -31.81 12.39 -3.54
N GLU A 399 -32.95 11.94 -2.98
CA GLU A 399 -34.24 12.62 -3.13
C GLU A 399 -34.17 14.06 -2.63
N GLN A 400 -33.52 14.33 -1.52
CA GLN A 400 -33.34 15.68 -1.00
C GLN A 400 -32.48 16.55 -1.94
N ILE A 401 -31.41 15.99 -2.53
CA ILE A 401 -30.56 16.69 -3.51
C ILE A 401 -31.40 17.06 -4.77
N VAL A 402 -32.14 16.10 -5.30
CA VAL A 402 -32.99 16.31 -6.47
C VAL A 402 -34.04 17.37 -6.14
N TYR A 403 -34.72 17.27 -5.00
CA TYR A 403 -35.75 18.25 -4.61
C TYR A 403 -35.18 19.66 -4.45
N LYS A 404 -33.99 19.79 -3.82
CA LYS A 404 -33.28 21.09 -3.72
C LYS A 404 -32.90 21.63 -5.09
N SER A 405 -32.49 20.80 -6.03
CA SER A 405 -32.04 21.23 -7.37
C SER A 405 -33.15 21.85 -8.21
N VAL A 406 -34.41 21.48 -7.96
CA VAL A 406 -35.63 22.05 -8.62
C VAL A 406 -36.32 23.10 -7.76
N GLY A 407 -35.60 23.77 -6.86
CA GLY A 407 -36.12 24.86 -6.04
C GLY A 407 -37.18 24.44 -5.01
N ASN A 408 -37.12 23.20 -4.56
CA ASN A 408 -38.04 22.57 -3.59
C ASN A 408 -39.51 22.56 -4.08
N LYS A 409 -39.72 22.42 -5.39
CA LYS A 409 -41.06 22.36 -6.03
C LYS A 409 -41.03 21.28 -7.12
N LEU A 410 -42.13 20.55 -7.22
CA LEU A 410 -42.38 19.57 -8.28
C LEU A 410 -43.84 19.81 -8.78
N ASN A 411 -44.07 20.97 -9.40
CA ASN A 411 -45.41 21.41 -9.77
C ASN A 411 -45.61 21.50 -11.29
N THR A 412 -44.55 21.75 -12.03
CA THR A 412 -44.60 21.96 -13.48
C THR A 412 -43.97 20.81 -14.26
N ALA A 413 -44.21 20.72 -15.55
CA ALA A 413 -43.56 19.77 -16.43
C ALA A 413 -42.03 19.97 -16.44
N GLU A 414 -41.60 21.21 -16.41
CA GLU A 414 -40.19 21.61 -16.36
C GLU A 414 -39.53 21.16 -15.03
N ASP A 415 -40.18 21.35 -13.88
CA ASP A 415 -39.67 20.87 -12.58
C ASP A 415 -39.45 19.35 -12.62
N HIS A 416 -40.41 18.60 -13.15
CA HIS A 416 -40.33 17.15 -13.28
C HIS A 416 -39.26 16.71 -14.29
N TYR A 417 -39.08 17.45 -15.39
CA TYR A 417 -38.00 17.21 -16.35
C TYR A 417 -36.63 17.40 -15.69
N ASP A 418 -36.42 18.53 -15.03
CA ASP A 418 -35.16 18.85 -14.35
C ASP A 418 -34.82 17.79 -13.24
N ALA A 419 -35.84 17.38 -12.47
CA ALA A 419 -35.70 16.30 -11.50
C ALA A 419 -35.34 14.98 -12.20
N GLY A 420 -35.95 14.66 -13.32
CA GLY A 420 -35.64 13.47 -14.11
C GLY A 420 -34.20 13.46 -14.64
N VAL A 421 -33.74 14.59 -15.17
CA VAL A 421 -32.35 14.79 -15.62
C VAL A 421 -31.40 14.61 -14.44
N LYS A 422 -31.74 15.16 -13.27
CA LYS A 422 -30.93 15.04 -12.08
C LYS A 422 -30.81 13.58 -11.60
N TYR A 423 -31.91 12.83 -11.56
CA TYR A 423 -31.85 11.39 -11.28
C TYR A 423 -30.99 10.61 -12.27
N MET A 424 -31.03 10.99 -13.56
CA MET A 424 -30.22 10.39 -14.62
C MET A 424 -28.72 10.63 -14.39
N GLU A 425 -28.32 11.82 -13.94
CA GLU A 425 -26.92 12.14 -13.57
C GLU A 425 -26.37 11.19 -12.48
N PHE A 426 -27.23 10.81 -11.54
CA PHE A 426 -26.90 9.82 -10.50
C PHE A 426 -27.05 8.37 -10.95
N GLY A 427 -27.36 8.11 -12.24
CA GLY A 427 -27.60 6.76 -12.76
C GLY A 427 -28.92 6.11 -12.28
N ARG A 428 -29.81 6.88 -11.66
CA ARG A 428 -31.11 6.43 -11.14
C ARG A 428 -32.17 6.45 -12.25
N PHE A 429 -31.95 5.61 -13.27
CA PHE A 429 -32.78 5.60 -14.47
C PHE A 429 -34.24 5.22 -14.21
N LYS A 430 -34.56 4.47 -13.16
CA LYS A 430 -35.93 4.13 -12.81
C LYS A 430 -36.69 5.37 -12.33
N GLU A 431 -36.12 6.11 -11.40
CA GLU A 431 -36.69 7.35 -10.88
C GLU A 431 -36.70 8.47 -11.95
N ALA A 432 -35.63 8.52 -12.74
CA ALA A 432 -35.59 9.44 -13.89
C ALA A 432 -36.76 9.22 -14.84
N ILE A 433 -37.05 7.96 -15.21
CA ILE A 433 -38.19 7.63 -16.08
C ILE A 433 -39.50 8.08 -15.44
N GLN A 434 -39.72 7.82 -14.14
CA GLN A 434 -40.97 8.26 -13.47
C GLN A 434 -41.17 9.78 -13.51
N MET A 435 -40.10 10.55 -13.25
CA MET A 435 -40.17 12.01 -13.33
C MET A 435 -40.43 12.47 -14.74
N LEU A 436 -39.70 11.92 -15.72
CA LEU A 436 -39.86 12.31 -17.15
C LEU A 436 -41.24 11.92 -17.72
N GLU A 437 -41.79 10.76 -17.34
CA GLU A 437 -43.15 10.35 -17.71
C GLU A 437 -44.18 11.33 -17.11
N THR A 438 -43.97 11.79 -15.86
CA THR A 438 -44.81 12.81 -15.25
C THR A 438 -44.68 14.13 -16.01
N ALA A 439 -43.49 14.56 -16.41
CA ALA A 439 -43.28 15.75 -17.22
C ALA A 439 -44.03 15.68 -18.55
N VAL A 440 -43.96 14.55 -19.25
CA VAL A 440 -44.68 14.34 -20.52
C VAL A 440 -46.20 14.25 -20.31
N ASN A 441 -46.68 13.73 -19.19
CA ASN A 441 -48.10 13.71 -18.86
C ASN A 441 -48.65 15.12 -18.58
N LEU A 442 -47.86 16.00 -17.97
CA LEU A 442 -48.23 17.39 -17.74
C LEU A 442 -48.13 18.24 -19.01
N LYS A 443 -47.22 17.92 -19.93
CA LYS A 443 -46.96 18.64 -21.16
C LYS A 443 -46.64 17.64 -22.29
N ALA A 444 -47.61 17.26 -23.06
CA ALA A 444 -47.51 16.19 -24.06
C ALA A 444 -46.56 16.56 -25.24
N ASP A 445 -46.41 17.85 -25.52
CA ASP A 445 -45.50 18.41 -26.52
C ASP A 445 -44.16 18.88 -25.90
N PHE A 446 -43.48 17.99 -25.17
CA PHE A 446 -42.20 18.25 -24.52
C PHE A 446 -41.08 17.37 -25.14
N PRO A 447 -40.51 17.76 -26.31
CA PRO A 447 -39.56 16.97 -27.06
C PRO A 447 -38.32 16.59 -26.24
N ASP A 448 -37.80 17.51 -25.41
CA ASP A 448 -36.64 17.28 -24.59
C ASP A 448 -36.86 16.15 -23.54
N ALA A 449 -38.03 16.16 -22.87
CA ALA A 449 -38.40 15.12 -21.91
C ALA A 449 -38.58 13.76 -22.59
N ILE A 450 -39.21 13.76 -23.78
CA ILE A 450 -39.43 12.54 -24.56
C ILE A 450 -38.11 11.97 -25.06
N ASN A 451 -37.21 12.82 -25.58
CA ASN A 451 -35.88 12.39 -26.01
C ASN A 451 -35.08 11.83 -24.83
N THR A 452 -35.13 12.47 -23.66
CA THR A 452 -34.46 12.04 -22.46
C THR A 452 -34.99 10.70 -21.93
N LEU A 453 -36.30 10.42 -22.08
CA LEU A 453 -36.89 9.11 -21.86
C LEU A 453 -36.23 8.03 -22.76
N GLY A 454 -36.06 8.35 -24.06
CA GLY A 454 -35.32 7.48 -24.97
C GLY A 454 -33.93 7.15 -24.49
N VAL A 455 -33.18 8.15 -23.99
CA VAL A 455 -31.85 7.96 -23.38
C VAL A 455 -31.91 7.03 -22.16
N CYS A 456 -32.86 7.26 -21.24
CA CYS A 456 -33.02 6.43 -20.04
C CYS A 456 -33.33 4.98 -20.39
N TYR A 457 -34.21 4.73 -21.36
CA TYR A 457 -34.53 3.37 -21.81
C TYR A 457 -33.37 2.71 -22.55
N THR A 458 -32.53 3.47 -23.28
CA THR A 458 -31.27 2.95 -23.83
C THR A 458 -30.34 2.47 -22.73
N LYS A 459 -30.18 3.26 -21.67
CA LYS A 459 -29.33 2.90 -20.52
C LYS A 459 -29.83 1.68 -19.75
N LYS A 460 -31.16 1.44 -19.79
CA LYS A 460 -31.79 0.22 -19.23
C LYS A 460 -31.86 -0.94 -20.24
N GLU A 461 -31.20 -0.83 -21.38
CA GLU A 461 -31.18 -1.84 -22.44
C GLU A 461 -32.56 -2.22 -22.99
N SER A 462 -33.55 -1.33 -22.78
CA SER A 462 -34.91 -1.46 -23.29
C SER A 462 -35.03 -0.79 -24.66
N TYR A 463 -34.32 -1.31 -25.65
CA TYR A 463 -34.13 -0.68 -26.95
C TYR A 463 -35.41 -0.44 -27.75
N VAL A 464 -36.42 -1.31 -27.62
CA VAL A 464 -37.70 -1.12 -28.29
C VAL A 464 -38.39 0.18 -27.81
N LYS A 465 -38.51 0.35 -26.48
CA LYS A 465 -39.08 1.58 -25.91
C LYS A 465 -38.21 2.79 -26.22
N SER A 466 -36.90 2.64 -26.21
CA SER A 466 -35.97 3.70 -26.54
C SER A 466 -36.25 4.26 -27.96
N ILE A 467 -36.40 3.37 -28.95
CA ILE A 467 -36.71 3.75 -30.33
C ILE A 467 -38.06 4.45 -30.39
N GLU A 468 -39.11 3.91 -29.76
CA GLU A 468 -40.46 4.54 -29.73
C GLU A 468 -40.40 5.98 -29.20
N TYR A 469 -39.64 6.25 -28.15
CA TYR A 469 -39.50 7.59 -27.60
C TYR A 469 -38.68 8.52 -28.49
N TYR A 470 -37.61 8.03 -29.12
CA TYR A 470 -36.86 8.86 -30.09
C TYR A 470 -37.66 9.20 -31.30
N GLU A 471 -38.42 8.26 -31.89
CA GLU A 471 -39.33 8.52 -33.02
C GLU A 471 -40.38 9.58 -32.64
N LYS A 472 -41.01 9.46 -31.46
CA LYS A 472 -41.98 10.44 -30.98
C LYS A 472 -41.36 11.84 -30.78
N ALA A 473 -40.11 11.93 -30.30
CA ALA A 473 -39.43 13.22 -30.17
C ALA A 473 -39.12 13.85 -31.53
N ILE A 474 -38.70 13.06 -32.51
CA ILE A 474 -38.43 13.50 -33.88
C ILE A 474 -39.72 14.01 -34.57
N ASP A 475 -40.85 13.31 -34.43
CA ASP A 475 -42.11 13.68 -35.00
C ASP A 475 -42.62 15.05 -34.47
N LEU A 476 -42.40 15.30 -33.17
CA LEU A 476 -42.77 16.59 -32.56
C LEU A 476 -41.92 17.76 -33.09
N VAL A 477 -40.61 17.57 -33.22
CA VAL A 477 -39.68 18.60 -33.76
C VAL A 477 -39.85 18.77 -35.27
N GLY A 478 -40.06 17.68 -36.00
CA GLY A 478 -40.30 17.70 -37.47
C GLY A 478 -41.62 18.36 -37.89
N GLY A 479 -42.65 18.29 -37.04
CA GLY A 479 -43.94 18.95 -37.26
C GLY A 479 -43.91 20.48 -37.12
N GLU A 480 -42.99 21.04 -36.34
CA GLU A 480 -42.82 22.50 -36.21
C GLU A 480 -42.17 23.16 -37.43
N HIS A 481 -41.51 22.41 -38.31
CA HIS A 481 -40.90 22.91 -39.56
C HIS A 481 -41.77 22.72 -40.79
N ALA A 482 -42.98 22.15 -40.67
CA ALA A 482 -43.91 21.89 -41.77
C ALA A 482 -45.14 22.76 -41.74
N GLY A 483 -45.25 23.80 -40.86
CA GLY A 483 -46.36 24.73 -40.76
C GLY A 483 -45.99 26.17 -41.13
#